data_f5aefe1d7523c349599e49c0982667a9
#
_entry.id   f5aefe1d7523c349599e49c0982667a9
#
_cell.length_a   1.000
_cell.length_b   1.000
_cell.length_c   1.000
_cell.angle_alpha   90.00
_cell.angle_beta   90.00
_cell.angle_gamma   90.00
#
_symmetry.space_group_name_H-M   'P 1'
#
loop_
_entity.id
_entity.type
_entity.pdbx_description
1 polymer ?
#
loop_
_entity_poly.entity_id
_entity_poly.type
_entity_poly.pdbx_seq_one_letter_code
_entity_poly.pdbx_strand_id
1 'polypeptide(L)'
;QEHDSDVLNRKIQRSGDTLIPPLYAMEDAEASLKHFVPKSYNELFRVESNIEVRFRDAGHIIGSAIVEMYVEEDGEKIKLVFSGDLGQPDQPIIKDPTIIEGADYLLMESTYGDRLHQFYDKETALLEAVQDTMERGGNLIIPAFAVGRTQTLLYYFYKLWKEGRMEDVPIILDSPMAIAATRVFMENMQEFDETTIELFEKHGGGLPQMPHLRICET
;
A
#
# COMPACT_ATOMS: atom_id res chain seq x y z
N GLN A 1 5.80 -0.71 18.21
CA GLN A 1 6.87 -1.11 19.17
C GLN A 1 6.46 -0.84 20.62
N GLU A 2 5.96 0.37 20.96
CA GLU A 2 5.49 0.66 22.33
C GLU A 2 4.36 -0.30 22.75
N HIS A 3 3.33 -0.45 21.90
CA HIS A 3 2.24 -1.38 22.15
C HIS A 3 2.71 -2.83 22.28
N ASP A 4 3.62 -3.29 21.42
CA ASP A 4 4.17 -4.66 21.47
C ASP A 4 4.97 -4.89 22.76
N SER A 5 5.78 -3.89 23.16
CA SER A 5 6.51 -3.91 24.41
C SER A 5 5.56 -3.97 25.60
N ASP A 6 4.49 -3.18 25.60
CA ASP A 6 3.47 -3.20 26.66
C ASP A 6 2.76 -4.56 26.77
N VAL A 7 2.39 -5.16 25.63
CA VAL A 7 1.75 -6.49 25.61
C VAL A 7 2.70 -7.56 26.16
N LEU A 8 3.98 -7.53 25.77
CA LEU A 8 5.00 -8.43 26.30
C LEU A 8 5.22 -8.21 27.79
N ASN A 9 5.35 -6.95 28.21
CA ASN A 9 5.61 -6.57 29.59
C ASN A 9 4.47 -6.94 30.53
N ARG A 10 3.21 -6.89 30.11
CA ARG A 10 2.06 -7.41 30.88
C ARG A 10 2.19 -8.91 31.20
N LYS A 11 2.81 -9.69 30.32
CA LYS A 11 3.09 -11.11 30.56
C LYS A 11 4.29 -11.28 31.49
N ILE A 12 5.35 -10.50 31.28
CA ILE A 12 6.60 -10.54 32.06
C ILE A 12 6.38 -10.09 33.49
N GLN A 13 5.57 -9.06 33.76
CA GLN A 13 5.25 -8.61 35.12
C GLN A 13 4.66 -9.72 36.01
N ARG A 14 4.01 -10.72 35.41
CA ARG A 14 3.46 -11.88 36.16
C ARG A 14 4.54 -12.88 36.56
N SER A 15 5.71 -12.87 35.90
CA SER A 15 6.84 -13.76 36.22
C SER A 15 7.92 -13.08 37.08
N GLY A 16 7.86 -11.76 37.26
CA GLY A 16 8.85 -11.00 38.05
C GLY A 16 10.18 -10.73 37.31
N ASP A 17 10.21 -10.91 35.99
CA ASP A 17 11.38 -10.67 35.15
C ASP A 17 11.54 -9.18 34.80
N THR A 18 12.69 -8.82 34.25
CA THR A 18 13.00 -7.45 33.82
C THR A 18 12.15 -7.06 32.62
N LEU A 19 11.52 -5.88 32.68
CA LEU A 19 10.73 -5.33 31.59
C LEU A 19 11.58 -5.06 30.35
N ILE A 20 11.01 -5.28 29.19
CA ILE A 20 11.65 -5.03 27.88
C ILE A 20 11.20 -3.64 27.41
N PRO A 21 12.12 -2.66 27.29
CA PRO A 21 11.75 -1.37 26.72
C PRO A 21 11.45 -1.50 25.22
N PRO A 22 10.62 -0.61 24.63
CA PRO A 22 10.47 -0.56 23.17
C PRO A 22 11.83 -0.21 22.51
N LEU A 23 12.05 -0.70 21.29
CA LEU A 23 13.25 -0.38 20.51
C LEU A 23 13.29 1.11 20.12
N TYR A 24 12.14 1.72 19.93
CA TYR A 24 11.94 3.15 19.69
C TYR A 24 10.53 3.55 20.13
N ALA A 25 10.40 4.82 20.53
CA ALA A 25 9.15 5.44 20.93
C ALA A 25 8.59 6.35 19.82
N MET A 26 7.42 6.95 20.05
CA MET A 26 6.79 7.88 19.10
C MET A 26 7.69 9.10 18.83
N GLU A 27 8.35 9.61 19.86
CA GLU A 27 9.25 10.77 19.77
C GLU A 27 10.45 10.48 18.85
N ASP A 28 10.94 9.25 18.83
CA ASP A 28 12.04 8.83 17.93
C ASP A 28 11.55 8.80 16.48
N ALA A 29 10.33 8.29 16.25
CA ALA A 29 9.70 8.28 14.94
C ALA A 29 9.48 9.70 14.42
N GLU A 30 8.92 10.61 15.23
CA GLU A 30 8.73 12.01 14.89
C GLU A 30 10.07 12.72 14.62
N ALA A 31 11.08 12.46 15.44
CA ALA A 31 12.40 13.02 15.27
C ALA A 31 13.08 12.56 13.96
N SER A 32 12.74 11.38 13.45
CA SER A 32 13.30 10.86 12.21
C SER A 32 12.77 11.61 10.97
N LEU A 33 11.57 12.18 11.02
CA LEU A 33 10.92 12.84 9.87
C LEU A 33 11.76 13.99 9.29
N LYS A 34 12.50 14.71 10.12
CA LYS A 34 13.39 15.80 9.68
C LYS A 34 14.55 15.33 8.79
N HIS A 35 14.84 14.03 8.76
CA HIS A 35 15.90 13.44 7.95
C HIS A 35 15.42 12.91 6.60
N PHE A 36 14.10 12.93 6.34
CA PHE A 36 13.57 12.53 5.06
C PHE A 36 13.83 13.60 4.00
N VAL A 37 14.41 13.17 2.88
CA VAL A 37 14.64 14.00 1.71
C VAL A 37 13.85 13.39 0.56
N PRO A 38 12.66 13.92 0.23
CA PRO A 38 11.83 13.35 -0.82
C PRO A 38 12.50 13.48 -2.19
N LYS A 39 12.29 12.48 -3.04
CA LYS A 39 12.74 12.43 -4.43
C LYS A 39 11.60 11.96 -5.32
N SER A 40 11.47 12.58 -6.49
CA SER A 40 10.49 12.19 -7.49
C SER A 40 10.93 10.92 -8.23
N TYR A 41 9.96 10.14 -8.73
CA TYR A 41 10.26 9.07 -9.66
C TYR A 41 10.97 9.60 -10.90
N ASN A 42 11.81 8.77 -11.49
CA ASN A 42 12.57 9.04 -12.71
C ASN A 42 13.64 10.15 -12.60
N GLU A 43 13.73 10.85 -11.47
CA GLU A 43 14.80 11.80 -11.20
C GLU A 43 16.08 11.05 -10.84
N LEU A 44 17.19 11.36 -11.56
CA LEU A 44 18.52 10.87 -11.19
C LEU A 44 19.14 11.86 -10.20
N PHE A 45 19.48 11.40 -9.03
CA PHE A 45 20.09 12.24 -7.99
C PHE A 45 21.35 11.60 -7.42
N ARG A 46 22.28 12.46 -7.01
CA ARG A 46 23.57 12.01 -6.44
C ARG A 46 23.43 11.85 -4.94
N VAL A 47 23.90 10.70 -4.43
CA VAL A 47 23.96 10.38 -3.00
C VAL A 47 25.36 10.60 -2.48
N GLU A 48 26.37 10.13 -3.23
CA GLU A 48 27.79 10.29 -2.95
C GLU A 48 28.54 10.67 -4.25
N SER A 49 29.82 10.98 -4.12
CA SER A 49 30.64 11.44 -5.26
C SER A 49 30.62 10.48 -6.44
N ASN A 50 30.51 9.19 -6.18
CA ASN A 50 30.53 8.09 -7.13
C ASN A 50 29.24 7.27 -7.15
N ILE A 51 28.16 7.72 -6.48
CA ILE A 51 26.89 7.00 -6.41
C ILE A 51 25.76 7.92 -6.85
N GLU A 52 25.06 7.50 -7.90
CA GLU A 52 23.81 8.10 -8.37
C GLU A 52 22.67 7.11 -8.21
N VAL A 53 21.48 7.61 -7.87
CA VAL A 53 20.28 6.80 -7.63
C VAL A 53 19.11 7.37 -8.41
N ARG A 54 18.24 6.47 -8.86
CA ARG A 54 16.96 6.81 -9.46
C ARG A 54 15.87 5.88 -8.93
N PHE A 55 14.76 6.46 -8.49
CA PHE A 55 13.56 5.70 -8.13
C PHE A 55 12.66 5.50 -9.33
N ARG A 56 12.14 4.28 -9.48
CA ARG A 56 11.16 3.90 -10.48
C ARG A 56 9.94 3.34 -9.78
N ASP A 57 8.75 3.62 -10.29
CA ASP A 57 7.53 3.10 -9.68
C ASP A 57 7.54 1.56 -9.67
N ALA A 58 7.37 0.98 -8.48
CA ALA A 58 7.30 -0.46 -8.29
C ALA A 58 5.88 -1.02 -8.42
N GLY A 59 4.85 -0.15 -8.56
CA GLY A 59 3.47 -0.54 -8.77
C GLY A 59 2.84 -1.37 -7.64
N HIS A 60 3.37 -1.25 -6.41
CA HIS A 60 2.90 -2.05 -5.27
C HIS A 60 1.94 -1.28 -4.37
N ILE A 61 2.38 -0.14 -3.88
CA ILE A 61 1.57 0.88 -3.17
C ILE A 61 2.05 2.26 -3.59
N ILE A 62 1.30 3.33 -3.26
CA ILE A 62 1.76 4.70 -3.51
C ILE A 62 3.11 4.92 -2.82
N GLY A 63 4.10 5.38 -3.60
CA GLY A 63 5.45 5.65 -3.12
C GLY A 63 6.37 4.44 -3.11
N SER A 64 5.91 3.24 -3.46
CA SER A 64 6.78 2.07 -3.62
C SER A 64 7.77 2.27 -4.77
N ALA A 65 9.03 1.89 -4.57
CA ALA A 65 10.06 2.17 -5.56
C ALA A 65 10.98 0.99 -5.82
N ILE A 66 11.24 0.76 -7.11
CA ILE A 66 12.43 0.07 -7.58
C ILE A 66 13.57 1.07 -7.51
N VAL A 67 14.71 0.68 -6.95
CA VAL A 67 15.89 1.52 -6.83
C VAL A 67 16.92 1.11 -7.89
N GLU A 68 17.20 1.99 -8.84
CA GLU A 68 18.35 1.86 -9.73
C GLU A 68 19.52 2.65 -9.11
N MET A 69 20.59 1.97 -8.77
CA MET A 69 21.80 2.54 -8.20
C MET A 69 22.94 2.39 -9.21
N TYR A 70 23.60 3.48 -9.52
CA TYR A 70 24.76 3.52 -10.40
C TYR A 70 25.97 3.85 -9.57
N VAL A 71 26.93 2.93 -9.53
CA VAL A 71 28.21 3.08 -8.79
C VAL A 71 29.32 3.20 -9.80
N GLU A 72 30.15 4.22 -9.68
CA GLU A 72 31.37 4.38 -10.46
C GLU A 72 32.58 3.95 -9.64
N GLU A 73 33.28 2.91 -10.09
CA GLU A 73 34.48 2.37 -9.44
C GLU A 73 35.53 2.04 -10.51
N ASP A 74 36.75 2.50 -10.33
CA ASP A 74 37.89 2.30 -11.24
C ASP A 74 37.60 2.70 -12.71
N GLY A 75 36.72 3.67 -12.93
CA GLY A 75 36.31 4.17 -14.25
C GLY A 75 35.26 3.32 -14.94
N GLU A 76 34.75 2.30 -14.28
CA GLU A 76 33.61 1.50 -14.72
C GLU A 76 32.34 1.92 -13.99
N LYS A 77 31.19 1.91 -14.70
CA LYS A 77 29.87 2.22 -14.12
C LYS A 77 29.07 0.93 -14.01
N ILE A 78 28.79 0.54 -12.76
CA ILE A 78 28.03 -0.66 -12.42
C ILE A 78 26.59 -0.27 -12.05
N LYS A 79 25.61 -0.96 -12.61
CA LYS A 79 24.19 -0.77 -12.32
C LYS A 79 23.69 -1.88 -11.39
N LEU A 80 23.31 -1.50 -10.17
CA LEU A 80 22.59 -2.37 -9.24
C LEU A 80 21.11 -1.99 -9.26
N VAL A 81 20.25 -3.00 -9.21
CA VAL A 81 18.80 -2.81 -9.15
C VAL A 81 18.25 -3.55 -7.93
N PHE A 82 17.47 -2.85 -7.12
CA PHE A 82 16.75 -3.40 -5.99
C PHE A 82 15.26 -3.27 -6.29
N SER A 83 14.55 -4.40 -6.39
CA SER A 83 13.14 -4.38 -6.78
C SER A 83 12.24 -3.71 -5.75
N GLY A 84 12.61 -3.73 -4.46
CA GLY A 84 11.63 -3.53 -3.41
C GLY A 84 10.49 -4.56 -3.54
N ASP A 85 9.35 -4.26 -2.94
CA ASP A 85 8.13 -5.05 -3.13
C ASP A 85 7.49 -4.65 -4.47
N LEU A 86 7.31 -5.63 -5.36
CA LEU A 86 6.76 -5.40 -6.70
C LEU A 86 5.25 -5.55 -6.71
N GLY A 87 4.58 -4.64 -7.40
CA GLY A 87 3.18 -4.78 -7.75
C GLY A 87 2.96 -5.76 -8.91
N GLN A 88 1.69 -5.98 -9.22
CA GLN A 88 1.27 -6.76 -10.39
C GLN A 88 0.64 -5.82 -11.41
N PRO A 89 0.78 -6.09 -12.71
CA PRO A 89 0.09 -5.34 -13.74
C PRO A 89 -1.44 -5.38 -13.55
N ASP A 90 -2.12 -4.40 -14.11
CA ASP A 90 -3.59 -4.30 -14.14
C ASP A 90 -4.24 -4.28 -12.73
N GLN A 91 -3.54 -3.79 -11.71
CA GLN A 91 -4.16 -3.55 -10.41
C GLN A 91 -4.82 -2.16 -10.38
N PRO A 92 -6.03 -2.03 -9.81
CA PRO A 92 -6.69 -0.73 -9.72
C PRO A 92 -5.94 0.20 -8.77
N ILE A 93 -6.07 1.49 -8.99
CA ILE A 93 -5.50 2.62 -8.23
C ILE A 93 -4.03 2.87 -8.54
N ILE A 94 -3.22 1.83 -8.60
CA ILE A 94 -1.74 1.94 -8.72
C ILE A 94 -1.33 1.72 -10.16
N LYS A 95 -0.37 2.52 -10.63
CA LYS A 95 0.25 2.32 -11.96
C LYS A 95 0.99 1.00 -12.01
N ASP A 96 1.15 0.45 -13.20
CA ASP A 96 1.92 -0.76 -13.41
C ASP A 96 3.38 -0.59 -13.01
N PRO A 97 4.05 -1.66 -12.54
CA PRO A 97 5.48 -1.64 -12.25
C PRO A 97 6.29 -1.21 -13.47
N THR A 98 7.24 -0.32 -13.25
CA THR A 98 8.16 0.09 -14.31
C THR A 98 9.05 -1.08 -14.73
N ILE A 99 9.11 -1.35 -16.03
CA ILE A 99 10.05 -2.32 -16.59
C ILE A 99 11.45 -1.72 -16.58
N ILE A 100 12.39 -2.42 -15.94
CA ILE A 100 13.79 -1.99 -15.87
C ILE A 100 14.61 -2.73 -16.94
N GLU A 101 15.25 -1.97 -17.80
CA GLU A 101 16.14 -2.51 -18.82
C GLU A 101 17.58 -2.58 -18.30
N GLY A 102 18.12 -3.78 -18.28
CA GLY A 102 19.51 -4.06 -17.92
C GLY A 102 19.85 -3.78 -16.46
N ALA A 103 20.65 -4.63 -15.90
CA ALA A 103 21.31 -4.49 -14.60
C ALA A 103 22.54 -5.40 -14.58
N ASP A 104 23.62 -4.95 -13.94
CA ASP A 104 24.77 -5.81 -13.68
C ASP A 104 24.48 -6.71 -12.47
N TYR A 105 23.75 -6.18 -11.47
CA TYR A 105 23.29 -6.94 -10.31
C TYR A 105 21.82 -6.63 -10.04
N LEU A 106 21.03 -7.66 -9.78
CA LEU A 106 19.62 -7.56 -9.41
C LEU A 106 19.38 -8.23 -8.05
N LEU A 107 18.84 -7.46 -7.12
CA LEU A 107 18.27 -7.96 -5.86
C LEU A 107 16.75 -7.87 -5.98
N MET A 108 16.09 -9.01 -5.95
CA MET A 108 14.67 -9.12 -6.24
C MET A 108 13.93 -9.82 -5.10
N GLU A 109 12.74 -9.33 -4.75
CA GLU A 109 11.86 -10.03 -3.83
C GLU A 109 11.47 -11.43 -4.34
N SER A 110 11.04 -12.30 -3.43
CA SER A 110 10.56 -13.64 -3.77
C SER A 110 9.41 -14.11 -2.87
N THR A 111 8.60 -13.17 -2.39
CA THR A 111 7.51 -13.41 -1.44
C THR A 111 6.54 -14.50 -1.90
N TYR A 112 6.24 -14.53 -3.20
CA TYR A 112 5.40 -15.55 -3.84
C TYR A 112 6.17 -16.36 -4.88
N GLY A 113 7.48 -16.47 -4.77
CA GLY A 113 8.32 -17.18 -5.74
C GLY A 113 8.08 -18.69 -5.82
N ASP A 114 7.41 -19.26 -4.82
CA ASP A 114 7.10 -20.70 -4.72
C ASP A 114 5.66 -21.07 -5.10
N ARG A 115 4.81 -20.08 -5.47
CA ARG A 115 3.39 -20.34 -5.72
C ARG A 115 2.79 -19.42 -6.79
N LEU A 116 1.75 -19.91 -7.43
CA LEU A 116 0.95 -19.14 -8.38
C LEU A 116 -0.32 -18.62 -7.69
N HIS A 117 -0.69 -17.37 -7.99
CA HIS A 117 -2.00 -16.86 -7.65
C HIS A 117 -3.06 -17.44 -8.58
N GLN A 118 -4.19 -17.85 -8.01
CA GLN A 118 -5.33 -18.24 -8.83
C GLN A 118 -5.90 -17.03 -9.56
N PHE A 119 -6.12 -17.19 -10.84
CA PHE A 119 -6.82 -16.18 -11.65
C PHE A 119 -8.32 -16.28 -11.35
N TYR A 120 -8.89 -15.24 -10.78
CA TYR A 120 -10.34 -15.08 -10.63
C TYR A 120 -10.69 -13.59 -10.73
N ASP A 121 -11.92 -13.32 -11.17
CA ASP A 121 -12.45 -11.96 -11.19
C ASP A 121 -12.76 -11.51 -9.76
N LYS A 122 -11.87 -10.66 -9.24
CA LYS A 122 -11.94 -10.15 -7.86
C LYS A 122 -13.22 -9.35 -7.62
N GLU A 123 -13.68 -8.61 -8.62
CA GLU A 123 -14.87 -7.78 -8.56
C GLU A 123 -16.12 -8.64 -8.44
N THR A 124 -16.26 -9.64 -9.32
CA THR A 124 -17.39 -10.59 -9.28
C THR A 124 -17.38 -11.40 -7.98
N ALA A 125 -16.22 -11.88 -7.54
CA ALA A 125 -16.11 -12.62 -6.28
C ALA A 125 -16.51 -11.79 -5.05
N LEU A 126 -16.14 -10.50 -5.03
CA LEU A 126 -16.56 -9.59 -3.97
C LEU A 126 -18.07 -9.36 -3.99
N LEU A 127 -18.65 -9.12 -5.18
CA LEU A 127 -20.08 -8.91 -5.33
C LEU A 127 -20.89 -10.14 -4.88
N GLU A 128 -20.49 -11.33 -5.29
CA GLU A 128 -21.12 -12.59 -4.88
C GLU A 128 -21.06 -12.80 -3.35
N ALA A 129 -19.91 -12.52 -2.75
CA ALA A 129 -19.75 -12.63 -1.29
C ALA A 129 -20.66 -11.65 -0.52
N VAL A 130 -20.84 -10.43 -1.05
CA VAL A 130 -21.75 -9.44 -0.47
C VAL A 130 -23.20 -9.91 -0.61
N GLN A 131 -23.63 -10.30 -1.81
CA GLN A 131 -25.00 -10.73 -2.10
C GLN A 131 -25.39 -11.94 -1.25
N ASP A 132 -24.57 -13.00 -1.25
CA ASP A 132 -24.80 -14.21 -0.43
C ASP A 132 -24.91 -13.89 1.07
N THR A 133 -24.10 -12.95 1.56
CA THR A 133 -24.14 -12.53 2.96
C THR A 133 -25.42 -11.74 3.28
N MET A 134 -25.83 -10.85 2.39
CA MET A 134 -27.05 -10.05 2.55
C MET A 134 -28.31 -10.94 2.49
N GLU A 135 -28.37 -11.89 1.57
CA GLU A 135 -29.48 -12.84 1.45
C GLU A 135 -29.68 -13.67 2.74
N ARG A 136 -28.57 -13.98 3.41
CA ARG A 136 -28.58 -14.69 4.71
C ARG A 136 -28.83 -13.78 5.92
N GLY A 137 -28.94 -12.46 5.72
CA GLY A 137 -29.11 -11.47 6.79
C GLY A 137 -27.91 -11.38 7.73
N GLY A 138 -26.69 -11.67 7.21
CA GLY A 138 -25.45 -11.68 7.96
C GLY A 138 -24.62 -10.40 7.82
N ASN A 139 -23.39 -10.44 8.37
CA ASN A 139 -22.38 -9.41 8.20
C ASN A 139 -21.16 -10.01 7.52
N LEU A 140 -20.64 -9.36 6.47
CA LEU A 140 -19.40 -9.72 5.81
C LEU A 140 -18.23 -9.02 6.52
N ILE A 141 -17.29 -9.80 7.06
CA ILE A 141 -16.08 -9.29 7.70
C ILE A 141 -14.90 -9.57 6.76
N ILE A 142 -14.21 -8.50 6.34
CA ILE A 142 -13.08 -8.59 5.42
C ILE A 142 -11.80 -8.11 6.12
N PRO A 143 -10.93 -9.03 6.58
CA PRO A 143 -9.62 -8.64 7.10
C PRO A 143 -8.76 -8.07 5.97
N ALA A 144 -8.22 -6.88 6.15
CA ALA A 144 -7.37 -6.23 5.15
C ALA A 144 -6.26 -5.42 5.83
N PHE A 145 -5.10 -5.35 5.17
CA PHE A 145 -4.06 -4.42 5.57
C PHE A 145 -4.55 -2.99 5.41
N ALA A 146 -4.14 -2.13 6.35
CA ALA A 146 -4.54 -0.72 6.38
C ALA A 146 -4.11 0.06 5.14
N VAL A 147 -2.96 -0.30 4.56
CA VAL A 147 -2.40 0.33 3.35
C VAL A 147 -2.48 -0.64 2.16
N GLY A 148 -2.91 -0.16 1.03
CA GLY A 148 -3.04 -0.88 -0.23
C GLY A 148 -4.34 -1.69 -0.32
N ARG A 149 -4.45 -2.82 0.36
CA ARG A 149 -5.59 -3.74 0.25
C ARG A 149 -6.93 -3.10 0.63
N THR A 150 -6.98 -2.29 1.68
CA THR A 150 -8.21 -1.58 2.06
C THR A 150 -8.66 -0.62 0.96
N GLN A 151 -7.75 0.15 0.36
CA GLN A 151 -8.09 1.10 -0.69
C GLN A 151 -8.57 0.39 -1.96
N THR A 152 -7.95 -0.75 -2.31
CA THR A 152 -8.40 -1.60 -3.42
C THR A 152 -9.82 -2.14 -3.21
N LEU A 153 -10.15 -2.58 -1.99
CA LEU A 153 -11.51 -3.01 -1.66
C LEU A 153 -12.52 -1.86 -1.76
N LEU A 154 -12.16 -0.69 -1.22
CA LEU A 154 -13.01 0.50 -1.32
C LEU A 154 -13.23 0.93 -2.77
N TYR A 155 -12.21 0.80 -3.63
CA TYR A 155 -12.33 1.04 -5.06
C TYR A 155 -13.36 0.11 -5.72
N TYR A 156 -13.28 -1.21 -5.46
CA TYR A 156 -14.26 -2.15 -6.01
C TYR A 156 -15.67 -1.87 -5.51
N PHE A 157 -15.87 -1.56 -4.24
CA PHE A 157 -17.16 -1.16 -3.70
C PHE A 157 -17.67 0.12 -4.38
N TYR A 158 -16.82 1.12 -4.54
CA TYR A 158 -17.17 2.36 -5.23
C TYR A 158 -17.59 2.12 -6.67
N LYS A 159 -16.82 1.32 -7.42
CA LYS A 159 -17.09 0.96 -8.80
C LYS A 159 -18.41 0.22 -8.93
N LEU A 160 -18.60 -0.86 -8.18
CA LEU A 160 -19.84 -1.66 -8.20
C LEU A 160 -21.07 -0.83 -7.86
N TRP A 161 -20.98 0.07 -6.90
CA TRP A 161 -22.06 0.98 -6.56
C TRP A 161 -22.35 1.98 -7.69
N LYS A 162 -21.35 2.60 -8.28
CA LYS A 162 -21.51 3.57 -9.38
C LYS A 162 -22.04 2.93 -10.65
N GLU A 163 -21.75 1.68 -10.89
CA GLU A 163 -22.27 0.90 -12.00
C GLU A 163 -23.70 0.35 -11.74
N GLY A 164 -24.25 0.56 -10.55
CA GLY A 164 -25.56 0.05 -10.15
C GLY A 164 -25.62 -1.49 -10.02
N ARG A 165 -24.48 -2.12 -9.87
CA ARG A 165 -24.35 -3.59 -9.73
C ARG A 165 -24.46 -4.05 -8.28
N MET A 166 -24.28 -3.17 -7.34
CA MET A 166 -24.38 -3.45 -5.90
C MET A 166 -25.45 -2.56 -5.28
N GLU A 167 -26.30 -3.16 -4.44
CA GLU A 167 -27.27 -2.43 -3.64
C GLU A 167 -26.59 -1.55 -2.58
N ASP A 168 -27.36 -0.63 -2.01
CA ASP A 168 -26.90 0.26 -0.96
C ASP A 168 -26.69 -0.51 0.36
N VAL A 169 -25.48 -1.07 0.54
CA VAL A 169 -25.11 -1.77 1.75
C VAL A 169 -24.18 -0.89 2.63
N PRO A 170 -24.32 -0.87 3.96
CA PRO A 170 -23.41 -0.17 4.83
C PRO A 170 -22.01 -0.77 4.75
N ILE A 171 -21.01 0.05 4.45
CA ILE A 171 -19.58 -0.30 4.49
C ILE A 171 -18.98 0.38 5.70
N ILE A 172 -18.38 -0.38 6.60
CA ILE A 172 -17.80 0.14 7.83
C ILE A 172 -16.27 -0.02 7.78
N LEU A 173 -15.56 1.10 7.80
CA LEU A 173 -14.12 1.13 7.91
C LEU A 173 -13.71 1.38 9.37
N ASP A 174 -13.32 0.30 10.06
CA ASP A 174 -12.96 0.30 11.47
C ASP A 174 -11.45 0.07 11.63
N SER A 175 -10.68 1.08 11.25
CA SER A 175 -9.23 1.11 11.42
C SER A 175 -8.71 2.54 11.28
N PRO A 176 -8.23 3.19 12.35
CA PRO A 176 -7.66 4.54 12.28
C PRO A 176 -6.53 4.66 11.27
N MET A 177 -5.66 3.64 11.19
CA MET A 177 -4.56 3.61 10.21
C MET A 177 -5.07 3.53 8.78
N ALA A 178 -6.09 2.70 8.49
CA ALA A 178 -6.66 2.59 7.16
C ALA A 178 -7.38 3.87 6.73
N ILE A 179 -8.01 4.57 7.68
CA ILE A 179 -8.64 5.89 7.47
C ILE A 179 -7.57 6.92 7.07
N ALA A 180 -6.48 6.99 7.83
CA ALA A 180 -5.36 7.89 7.54
C ALA A 180 -4.71 7.55 6.19
N ALA A 181 -4.45 6.27 5.91
CA ALA A 181 -3.90 5.83 4.63
C ALA A 181 -4.82 6.19 3.45
N THR A 182 -6.13 5.99 3.58
CA THR A 182 -7.09 6.36 2.53
C THR A 182 -7.07 7.86 2.25
N ARG A 183 -6.89 8.71 3.28
CA ARG A 183 -6.72 10.15 3.10
C ARG A 183 -5.46 10.47 2.29
N VAL A 184 -4.32 9.84 2.63
CA VAL A 184 -3.06 10.02 1.89
C VAL A 184 -3.22 9.60 0.42
N PHE A 185 -3.91 8.48 0.14
CA PHE A 185 -4.21 8.06 -1.23
C PHE A 185 -4.99 9.15 -1.98
N MET A 186 -6.04 9.69 -1.39
CA MET A 186 -6.87 10.71 -2.03
C MET A 186 -6.15 12.06 -2.22
N GLU A 187 -5.21 12.40 -1.36
CA GLU A 187 -4.36 13.60 -1.49
C GLU A 187 -3.30 13.45 -2.59
N ASN A 188 -3.05 12.22 -3.07
CA ASN A 188 -2.05 11.90 -4.08
C ASN A 188 -2.64 11.21 -5.32
N MET A 189 -3.84 11.60 -5.75
CA MET A 189 -4.54 11.02 -6.90
C MET A 189 -3.75 11.13 -8.23
N GLN A 190 -2.80 12.05 -8.35
CA GLN A 190 -1.91 12.17 -9.50
C GLN A 190 -1.00 10.94 -9.69
N GLU A 191 -0.85 10.13 -8.65
CA GLU A 191 -0.10 8.87 -8.71
C GLU A 191 -0.95 7.66 -9.10
N PHE A 192 -2.27 7.85 -9.29
CA PHE A 192 -3.18 6.77 -9.67
C PHE A 192 -3.03 6.39 -11.16
N ASP A 193 -3.50 5.18 -11.49
CA ASP A 193 -3.68 4.76 -12.87
C ASP A 193 -4.78 5.59 -13.57
N GLU A 194 -4.69 5.66 -14.91
CA GLU A 194 -5.62 6.47 -15.72
C GLU A 194 -7.08 5.99 -15.57
N THR A 195 -7.30 4.69 -15.46
CA THR A 195 -8.64 4.10 -15.36
C THR A 195 -9.33 4.51 -14.07
N THR A 196 -8.58 4.54 -12.96
CA THR A 196 -9.11 5.00 -11.66
C THR A 196 -9.40 6.50 -11.68
N ILE A 197 -8.52 7.30 -12.28
CA ILE A 197 -8.74 8.75 -12.43
C ILE A 197 -10.02 9.00 -13.23
N GLU A 198 -10.15 8.38 -14.40
CA GLU A 198 -11.34 8.50 -15.25
C GLU A 198 -12.64 8.11 -14.53
N LEU A 199 -12.60 7.00 -13.76
CA LEU A 199 -13.75 6.57 -12.96
C LEU A 199 -14.16 7.63 -11.94
N PHE A 200 -13.20 8.24 -11.24
CA PHE A 200 -13.49 9.25 -10.23
C PHE A 200 -13.96 10.56 -10.84
N GLU A 201 -13.35 11.02 -11.92
CA GLU A 201 -13.75 12.23 -12.66
C GLU A 201 -15.16 12.10 -13.23
N LYS A 202 -15.47 10.98 -13.90
CA LYS A 202 -16.79 10.68 -14.48
C LYS A 202 -17.90 10.76 -13.44
N HIS A 203 -17.64 10.39 -12.20
CA HIS A 203 -18.63 10.33 -11.15
C HIS A 203 -18.53 11.44 -10.10
N GLY A 204 -17.68 12.43 -10.34
CA GLY A 204 -17.55 13.65 -9.52
C GLY A 204 -17.06 13.41 -8.11
N GLY A 205 -16.21 12.39 -7.90
CA GLY A 205 -15.68 12.10 -6.56
C GLY A 205 -14.75 10.91 -6.51
N GLY A 206 -14.45 10.46 -5.31
CA GLY A 206 -13.57 9.34 -5.01
C GLY A 206 -14.05 8.51 -3.82
N LEU A 207 -13.18 7.67 -3.30
CA LEU A 207 -13.51 6.69 -2.25
C LEU A 207 -14.30 7.25 -1.04
N PRO A 208 -14.00 8.45 -0.50
CA PRO A 208 -14.74 8.98 0.65
C PRO A 208 -16.17 9.41 0.34
N GLN A 209 -16.55 9.50 -0.94
CA GLN A 209 -17.87 9.99 -1.35
C GLN A 209 -18.92 8.89 -1.50
N MET A 210 -18.61 7.67 -1.05
CA MET A 210 -19.63 6.61 -0.96
C MET A 210 -20.61 6.95 0.17
N PRO A 211 -21.92 7.08 -0.12
CA PRO A 211 -22.91 7.52 0.88
C PRO A 211 -23.09 6.52 2.02
N HIS A 212 -22.70 5.27 1.81
CA HIS A 212 -22.85 4.18 2.77
C HIS A 212 -21.54 3.82 3.49
N LEU A 213 -20.42 4.53 3.19
CA LEU A 213 -19.17 4.36 3.90
C LEU A 213 -19.26 5.07 5.25
N ARG A 214 -19.12 4.30 6.32
CA ARG A 214 -19.03 4.80 7.69
C ARG A 214 -17.62 4.59 8.21
N ILE A 215 -17.04 5.66 8.71
CA ILE A 215 -15.72 5.67 9.33
C ILE A 215 -15.91 5.60 10.84
N CYS A 216 -15.30 4.60 11.50
CA CYS A 216 -15.28 4.51 12.95
C CYS A 216 -14.02 5.20 13.46
N GLU A 217 -14.18 6.41 13.98
CA GLU A 217 -13.14 7.11 14.73
C GLU A 217 -13.28 6.69 16.22
N THR A 218 -12.46 5.73 16.65
CA THR A 218 -12.36 5.35 18.07
C THR A 218 -11.15 6.01 18.70
#